data_accaca59df60dc53ef5df3b05b913a6c
#
_entry.id   accaca59df60dc53ef5df3b05b913a6c
#
_cell.length_a   1.000
_cell.length_b   1.000
_cell.length_c   1.000
_cell.angle_alpha   90.00
_cell.angle_beta   90.00
_cell.angle_gamma   90.00
#
_symmetry.space_group_name_H-M   'P 1'
#
loop_
_entity.id
_entity.type
_entity.pdbx_description
1 polymer ?
#
loop_
_entity_poly.entity_id
_entity_poly.type
_entity_poly.pdbx_seq_one_letter_code
_entity_poly.pdbx_strand_id
1 'polypeptide(L)'
;MKFGAVILYGGKSRRMGRDKAELVIEGRTFLEHIAEELKDYKELLLSVDSLEKCPDTKYTAVTDIYPDCGPMGGIHAALSACYSDALLVVSCDMPLFRSELGNYLCSQLTEDADAVVPVTSDGRIHPLCAIYRKRVSPVFEKHLKNKSYKILDAYRDFKVKFIPMDRTPCSEKWLKNINTPQEYDALCSRR
;
A
#
# COMPACT_ATOMS: atom_id res chain seq x y z
N MET A 1 8.80 -4.69 18.13
CA MET A 1 7.82 -4.95 17.06
C MET A 1 8.58 -5.15 15.76
N LYS A 2 8.22 -6.15 14.96
CA LYS A 2 8.80 -6.42 13.65
C LYS A 2 7.89 -5.84 12.57
N PHE A 3 8.44 -4.96 11.73
CA PHE A 3 7.73 -4.40 10.59
C PHE A 3 8.16 -5.09 9.30
N GLY A 4 7.19 -5.49 8.49
CA GLY A 4 7.35 -5.85 7.10
C GLY A 4 6.69 -4.81 6.21
N ALA A 5 6.76 -5.02 4.90
CA ALA A 5 6.08 -4.21 3.92
C ALA A 5 5.37 -5.08 2.88
N VAL A 6 4.34 -4.54 2.27
CA VAL A 6 3.67 -5.14 1.11
C VAL A 6 3.43 -4.08 0.04
N ILE A 7 3.79 -4.40 -1.19
CA ILE A 7 3.41 -3.62 -2.37
C ILE A 7 2.14 -4.25 -2.94
N LEU A 8 1.07 -3.46 -3.03
CA LEU A 8 -0.14 -3.90 -3.71
C LEU A 8 0.06 -3.75 -5.22
N TYR A 9 0.41 -4.88 -5.85
CA TYR A 9 0.64 -5.00 -7.28
C TYR A 9 -0.55 -5.70 -7.92
N GLY A 10 -1.50 -4.95 -8.36
CA GLY A 10 -2.70 -5.48 -8.97
C GLY A 10 -3.77 -4.41 -9.02
N GLY A 11 -4.77 -4.69 -9.79
CA GLY A 11 -5.89 -3.77 -10.00
C GLY A 11 -6.20 -3.65 -11.48
N LYS A 12 -7.49 -3.61 -11.78
CA LYS A 12 -7.99 -3.45 -13.16
C LYS A 12 -7.61 -2.06 -13.68
N SER A 13 -6.36 -1.90 -14.17
CA SER A 13 -5.81 -0.66 -14.78
C SER A 13 -6.52 -0.26 -16.08
N ARG A 14 -7.85 -0.35 -16.11
CA ARG A 14 -8.69 -0.12 -17.31
C ARG A 14 -8.51 1.25 -17.95
N ARG A 15 -8.06 2.26 -17.18
CA ARG A 15 -7.95 3.66 -17.65
C ARG A 15 -6.62 3.99 -18.31
N MET A 16 -5.58 3.21 -18.05
CA MET A 16 -4.22 3.48 -18.56
C MET A 16 -3.87 2.65 -19.81
N GLY A 17 -4.67 1.60 -20.14
CA GLY A 17 -4.38 0.69 -21.25
C GLY A 17 -3.09 -0.13 -21.11
N ARG A 18 -2.33 0.08 -20.02
CA ARG A 18 -1.10 -0.64 -19.65
C ARG A 18 -1.14 -0.94 -18.17
N ASP A 19 -0.35 -1.93 -17.75
CA ASP A 19 -0.15 -2.18 -16.32
C ASP A 19 0.62 -1.00 -15.71
N LYS A 20 0.03 -0.37 -14.69
CA LYS A 20 0.63 0.83 -14.06
C LYS A 20 1.97 0.54 -13.43
N ALA A 21 2.16 -0.67 -12.93
CA ALA A 21 3.38 -1.05 -12.25
C ALA A 21 4.58 -1.22 -13.21
N GLU A 22 4.30 -1.38 -14.54
CA GLU A 22 5.30 -1.43 -15.60
C GLU A 22 5.66 -0.05 -16.15
N LEU A 23 4.98 1.02 -15.73
CA LEU A 23 5.33 2.37 -16.13
C LEU A 23 6.74 2.72 -15.62
N VAL A 24 7.54 3.31 -16.51
CA VAL A 24 8.95 3.57 -16.25
C VAL A 24 9.18 5.06 -15.98
N ILE A 25 9.85 5.35 -14.86
CA ILE A 25 10.39 6.68 -14.55
C ILE A 25 11.90 6.51 -14.31
N GLU A 26 12.71 7.37 -14.90
CA GLU A 26 14.17 7.36 -14.69
C GLU A 26 14.82 6.00 -14.94
N GLY A 27 14.30 5.27 -15.94
CA GLY A 27 14.83 3.97 -16.33
C GLY A 27 14.43 2.81 -15.41
N ARG A 28 13.53 3.03 -14.42
CA ARG A 28 13.02 2.01 -13.51
C ARG A 28 11.50 2.00 -13.52
N THR A 29 10.91 0.83 -13.33
CA THR A 29 9.46 0.68 -13.17
C THR A 29 8.98 1.29 -11.85
N PHE A 30 7.68 1.59 -11.73
CA PHE A 30 7.09 2.04 -10.47
C PHE A 30 7.31 1.01 -9.35
N LEU A 31 7.19 -0.28 -9.67
CA LEU A 31 7.48 -1.36 -8.73
C LEU A 31 8.93 -1.28 -8.21
N GLU A 32 9.90 -1.11 -9.11
CA GLU A 32 11.32 -1.02 -8.73
C GLU A 32 11.61 0.21 -7.86
N HIS A 33 10.99 1.36 -8.16
CA HIS A 33 11.12 2.56 -7.31
C HIS A 33 10.61 2.31 -5.90
N ILE A 34 9.41 1.76 -5.75
CA ILE A 34 8.82 1.50 -4.44
C ILE A 34 9.61 0.41 -3.70
N ALA A 35 10.00 -0.65 -4.40
CA ALA A 35 10.76 -1.74 -3.79
C ALA A 35 12.14 -1.30 -3.28
N GLU A 36 12.81 -0.37 -3.98
CA GLU A 36 14.07 0.22 -3.50
C GLU A 36 13.88 1.01 -2.20
N GLU A 37 12.78 1.77 -2.08
CA GLU A 37 12.43 2.49 -0.86
C GLU A 37 12.06 1.56 0.31
N LEU A 38 11.65 0.32 0.02
CA LEU A 38 11.26 -0.67 1.01
C LEU A 38 12.32 -1.74 1.29
N LYS A 39 13.52 -1.63 0.72
CA LYS A 39 14.56 -2.66 0.78
C LYS A 39 15.05 -3.00 2.20
N ASP A 40 14.95 -2.05 3.14
CA ASP A 40 15.41 -2.22 4.53
C ASP A 40 14.37 -2.93 5.41
N TYR A 41 13.15 -3.17 4.91
CA TYR A 41 12.18 -3.99 5.59
C TYR A 41 12.58 -5.46 5.53
N LYS A 42 12.55 -6.17 6.69
CA LYS A 42 12.98 -7.57 6.78
C LYS A 42 12.12 -8.54 5.99
N GLU A 43 10.92 -8.13 5.67
CA GLU A 43 9.94 -8.85 4.88
C GLU A 43 9.32 -7.89 3.88
N LEU A 44 9.44 -8.20 2.60
CA LEU A 44 8.77 -7.47 1.52
C LEU A 44 7.94 -8.45 0.70
N LEU A 45 6.63 -8.27 0.78
CA LEU A 45 5.63 -9.05 0.05
C LEU A 45 5.15 -8.29 -1.18
N LEU A 46 4.75 -9.02 -2.21
CA LEU A 46 4.09 -8.51 -3.40
C LEU A 46 2.69 -9.11 -3.47
N SER A 47 1.64 -8.30 -3.22
CA SER A 47 0.26 -8.74 -3.35
C SER A 47 -0.14 -8.69 -4.83
N VAL A 48 -0.56 -9.81 -5.39
CA VAL A 48 -0.93 -9.97 -6.81
C VAL A 48 -2.30 -10.61 -6.95
N ASP A 49 -3.05 -10.23 -8.00
CA ASP A 49 -4.36 -10.83 -8.30
C ASP A 49 -4.24 -12.35 -8.63
N SER A 50 -3.16 -12.72 -9.33
CA SER A 50 -2.82 -14.11 -9.67
C SER A 50 -1.31 -14.28 -9.89
N LEU A 51 -0.78 -15.49 -9.64
CA LEU A 51 0.64 -15.77 -9.86
C LEU A 51 1.07 -15.64 -11.32
N GLU A 52 0.16 -15.87 -12.28
CA GLU A 52 0.43 -15.70 -13.70
C GLU A 52 0.75 -14.24 -14.10
N LYS A 53 0.23 -13.29 -13.33
CA LYS A 53 0.49 -11.86 -13.51
C LYS A 53 1.61 -11.33 -12.63
N CYS A 54 2.23 -12.20 -11.84
CA CYS A 54 3.35 -11.81 -11.02
C CYS A 54 4.54 -11.45 -11.91
N PRO A 55 5.14 -10.25 -11.78
CA PRO A 55 6.36 -9.92 -12.52
C PRO A 55 7.49 -10.85 -12.07
N ASP A 56 8.49 -11.05 -12.94
CA ASP A 56 9.71 -11.74 -12.53
C ASP A 56 10.44 -10.90 -11.48
N THR A 57 10.41 -11.37 -10.25
CA THR A 57 10.91 -10.64 -9.08
C THR A 57 11.41 -11.58 -7.99
N LYS A 58 12.34 -11.08 -7.18
CA LYS A 58 12.86 -11.78 -5.99
C LYS A 58 11.93 -11.71 -4.77
N TYR A 59 10.83 -10.96 -4.86
CA TYR A 59 9.92 -10.75 -3.74
C TYR A 59 8.91 -11.89 -3.61
N THR A 60 8.51 -12.21 -2.37
CA THR A 60 7.51 -13.25 -2.11
C THR A 60 6.13 -12.76 -2.57
N ALA A 61 5.58 -13.41 -3.59
CA ALA A 61 4.24 -13.11 -4.07
C ALA A 61 3.17 -13.73 -3.15
N VAL A 62 2.12 -12.95 -2.89
CA VAL A 62 0.94 -13.37 -2.13
C VAL A 62 -0.30 -13.10 -2.97
N THR A 63 -1.12 -14.12 -3.20
CA THR A 63 -2.38 -13.98 -3.95
C THR A 63 -3.57 -13.76 -3.04
N ASP A 64 -4.57 -13.07 -3.55
CA ASP A 64 -5.82 -12.81 -2.84
C ASP A 64 -6.50 -14.14 -2.42
N ILE A 65 -6.81 -14.26 -1.11
CA ILE A 65 -7.61 -15.37 -0.59
C ILE A 65 -9.08 -15.21 -1.03
N TYR A 66 -9.52 -13.96 -1.15
CA TYR A 66 -10.84 -13.58 -1.65
C TYR A 66 -10.67 -12.79 -2.95
N PRO A 67 -10.84 -13.42 -4.13
CA PRO A 67 -10.61 -12.75 -5.41
C PRO A 67 -11.64 -11.66 -5.68
N ASP A 68 -11.25 -10.69 -6.52
CA ASP A 68 -12.11 -9.57 -6.95
C ASP A 68 -12.63 -8.65 -5.83
N CYS A 69 -12.03 -8.69 -4.66
CA CYS A 69 -12.42 -7.86 -3.50
C CYS A 69 -11.64 -6.53 -3.40
N GLY A 70 -10.86 -6.21 -4.43
CA GLY A 70 -10.07 -4.97 -4.48
C GLY A 70 -8.96 -4.92 -3.43
N PRO A 71 -8.46 -3.72 -3.09
CA PRO A 71 -7.28 -3.60 -2.24
C PRO A 71 -7.41 -4.23 -0.85
N MET A 72 -8.63 -4.34 -0.31
CA MET A 72 -8.85 -5.00 0.99
C MET A 72 -8.48 -6.48 0.90
N GLY A 73 -8.75 -7.17 -0.23
CA GLY A 73 -8.37 -8.57 -0.46
C GLY A 73 -6.86 -8.75 -0.37
N GLY A 74 -6.09 -7.91 -1.09
CA GLY A 74 -4.64 -7.94 -1.08
C GLY A 74 -4.03 -7.64 0.30
N ILE A 75 -4.54 -6.65 1.02
CA ILE A 75 -4.09 -6.33 2.39
C ILE A 75 -4.37 -7.51 3.33
N HIS A 76 -5.57 -8.08 3.26
CA HIS A 76 -5.94 -9.25 4.07
C HIS A 76 -5.02 -10.44 3.81
N ALA A 77 -4.79 -10.78 2.53
CA ALA A 77 -3.92 -11.89 2.14
C ALA A 77 -2.48 -11.66 2.65
N ALA A 78 -1.94 -10.46 2.48
CA ALA A 78 -0.60 -10.11 2.95
C ALA A 78 -0.49 -10.20 4.48
N LEU A 79 -1.45 -9.64 5.24
CA LEU A 79 -1.46 -9.72 6.70
C LEU A 79 -1.61 -11.15 7.21
N SER A 80 -2.33 -12.02 6.48
CA SER A 80 -2.49 -13.43 6.83
C SER A 80 -1.20 -14.21 6.60
N ALA A 81 -0.47 -13.92 5.53
CA ALA A 81 0.75 -14.62 5.12
C ALA A 81 2.02 -14.12 5.85
N CYS A 82 2.06 -12.86 6.30
CA CYS A 82 3.27 -12.26 6.87
C CYS A 82 3.68 -12.91 8.19
N TYR A 83 4.99 -12.89 8.47
CA TYR A 83 5.54 -13.24 9.79
C TYR A 83 5.83 -12.01 10.66
N SER A 84 5.71 -10.81 10.10
CA SER A 84 5.86 -9.54 10.82
C SER A 84 4.64 -9.23 11.70
N ASP A 85 4.85 -8.39 12.74
CA ASP A 85 3.77 -7.97 13.65
C ASP A 85 2.82 -6.95 13.00
N ALA A 86 3.35 -6.19 12.03
CA ALA A 86 2.62 -5.18 11.26
C ALA A 86 3.25 -5.02 9.87
N LEU A 87 2.43 -4.66 8.88
CA LEU A 87 2.86 -4.37 7.52
C LEU A 87 2.63 -2.89 7.16
N LEU A 88 3.66 -2.30 6.56
CA LEU A 88 3.50 -1.10 5.75
C LEU A 88 2.92 -1.51 4.39
N VAL A 89 1.74 -1.02 4.09
CA VAL A 89 1.08 -1.18 2.80
C VAL A 89 1.45 -0.01 1.92
N VAL A 90 1.88 -0.28 0.69
CA VAL A 90 2.13 0.75 -0.34
C VAL A 90 1.52 0.28 -1.66
N SER A 91 0.73 1.14 -2.31
CA SER A 91 0.17 0.83 -3.63
C SER A 91 1.21 1.05 -4.73
N CYS A 92 1.24 0.18 -5.75
CA CYS A 92 2.18 0.26 -6.86
C CYS A 92 2.01 1.51 -7.75
N ASP A 93 0.93 2.27 -7.59
CA ASP A 93 0.69 3.52 -8.32
C ASP A 93 1.21 4.78 -7.59
N MET A 94 2.05 4.60 -6.57
CA MET A 94 2.67 5.67 -5.76
C MET A 94 4.19 5.78 -5.98
N PRO A 95 4.67 6.09 -7.20
CA PRO A 95 6.10 6.05 -7.53
C PRO A 95 6.94 7.12 -6.80
N LEU A 96 6.31 8.10 -6.19
CA LEU A 96 6.96 9.14 -5.38
C LEU A 96 7.07 8.78 -3.89
N PHE A 97 6.62 7.58 -3.49
CA PHE A 97 6.77 7.11 -2.13
C PHE A 97 8.24 7.17 -1.70
N ARG A 98 8.48 7.49 -0.41
CA ARG A 98 9.81 7.54 0.22
C ARG A 98 9.85 6.77 1.51
N SER A 99 10.96 6.11 1.76
CA SER A 99 11.20 5.31 2.99
C SER A 99 11.03 6.12 4.27
N GLU A 100 11.34 7.43 4.25
CA GLU A 100 11.17 8.34 5.37
C GLU A 100 9.70 8.42 5.83
N LEU A 101 8.74 8.41 4.89
CA LEU A 101 7.32 8.36 5.23
C LEU A 101 6.97 7.02 5.90
N GLY A 102 7.42 5.92 5.32
CA GLY A 102 7.21 4.58 5.88
C GLY A 102 7.74 4.46 7.30
N ASN A 103 8.97 4.89 7.53
CA ASN A 103 9.63 4.89 8.84
C ASN A 103 8.90 5.79 9.84
N TYR A 104 8.45 6.96 9.40
CA TYR A 104 7.66 7.87 10.23
C TYR A 104 6.34 7.20 10.66
N LEU A 105 5.59 6.61 9.73
CA LEU A 105 4.34 5.91 10.04
C LEU A 105 4.57 4.73 11.00
N CYS A 106 5.63 3.95 10.80
CA CYS A 106 6.03 2.87 11.73
C CYS A 106 6.26 3.40 13.14
N SER A 107 6.94 4.55 13.30
CA SER A 107 7.21 5.17 14.59
C SER A 107 5.94 5.65 15.31
N GLN A 108 4.86 5.91 14.56
CA GLN A 108 3.58 6.36 15.09
C GLN A 108 2.66 5.22 15.56
N LEU A 109 3.02 3.95 15.31
CA LEU A 109 2.21 2.80 15.71
C LEU A 109 2.43 2.48 17.19
N THR A 110 1.57 3.03 18.04
CA THR A 110 1.52 2.80 19.49
C THR A 110 0.78 1.50 19.84
N GLU A 111 0.90 0.99 21.06
CA GLU A 111 0.29 -0.30 21.47
C GLU A 111 -1.25 -0.29 21.37
N ASP A 112 -1.87 0.86 21.57
CA ASP A 112 -3.31 1.06 21.52
C ASP A 112 -3.86 1.27 20.11
N ALA A 113 -3.00 1.45 19.08
CA ALA A 113 -3.41 1.58 17.69
C ALA A 113 -3.25 0.26 16.92
N ASP A 114 -4.22 -0.03 16.06
CA ASP A 114 -4.21 -1.19 15.14
C ASP A 114 -3.73 -0.81 13.75
N ALA A 115 -3.91 0.46 13.39
CA ALA A 115 -3.43 1.01 12.13
C ALA A 115 -2.97 2.46 12.30
N VAL A 116 -2.07 2.90 11.42
CA VAL A 116 -1.64 4.29 11.26
C VAL A 116 -1.84 4.69 9.81
N VAL A 117 -2.66 5.71 9.60
CA VAL A 117 -3.13 6.10 8.26
C VAL A 117 -2.91 7.59 8.04
N PRO A 118 -2.14 8.01 7.02
CA PRO A 118 -1.94 9.42 6.72
C PRO A 118 -3.19 10.07 6.12
N VAL A 119 -3.37 11.35 6.42
CA VAL A 119 -4.45 12.20 5.90
C VAL A 119 -3.83 13.47 5.37
N THR A 120 -4.03 13.76 4.08
CA THR A 120 -3.54 14.99 3.44
C THR A 120 -4.31 16.23 3.88
N SER A 121 -3.76 17.41 3.65
CA SER A 121 -4.34 18.70 4.05
C SER A 121 -5.74 18.96 3.47
N ASP A 122 -6.07 18.34 2.33
CA ASP A 122 -7.41 18.34 1.73
C ASP A 122 -8.40 17.36 2.39
N GLY A 123 -7.99 16.67 3.45
CA GLY A 123 -8.79 15.70 4.19
C GLY A 123 -8.85 14.29 3.57
N ARG A 124 -8.08 14.02 2.52
CA ARG A 124 -8.04 12.70 1.88
C ARG A 124 -7.28 11.70 2.74
N ILE A 125 -7.94 10.57 3.04
CA ILE A 125 -7.37 9.43 3.76
C ILE A 125 -6.64 8.52 2.76
N HIS A 126 -5.46 8.00 3.13
CA HIS A 126 -4.62 7.17 2.27
C HIS A 126 -4.47 5.74 2.82
N PRO A 127 -5.50 4.89 2.72
CA PRO A 127 -5.48 3.52 3.26
C PRO A 127 -4.49 2.59 2.55
N LEU A 128 -4.03 2.96 1.35
CA LEU A 128 -3.08 2.18 0.55
C LEU A 128 -1.63 2.69 0.67
N CYS A 129 -1.39 3.60 1.63
CA CYS A 129 -0.07 3.97 2.13
C CYS A 129 -0.16 4.07 3.66
N ALA A 130 -0.25 2.94 4.35
CA ALA A 130 -0.62 2.90 5.77
C ALA A 130 0.02 1.69 6.47
N ILE A 131 0.13 1.75 7.79
CA ILE A 131 0.55 0.62 8.61
C ILE A 131 -0.69 -0.09 9.14
N TYR A 132 -0.70 -1.43 9.07
CA TYR A 132 -1.71 -2.28 9.68
C TYR A 132 -1.04 -3.37 10.51
N ARG A 133 -1.51 -3.56 11.76
CA ARG A 133 -1.11 -4.72 12.57
C ARG A 133 -1.67 -6.00 11.99
N LYS A 134 -0.92 -7.10 12.11
CA LYS A 134 -1.36 -8.43 11.69
C LYS A 134 -2.70 -8.83 12.34
N ARG A 135 -2.95 -8.41 13.58
CA ARG A 135 -4.20 -8.70 14.31
C ARG A 135 -5.47 -8.11 13.68
N VAL A 136 -5.34 -7.20 12.70
CA VAL A 136 -6.48 -6.64 11.94
C VAL A 136 -6.97 -7.60 10.84
N SER A 137 -6.17 -8.60 10.45
CA SER A 137 -6.53 -9.56 9.39
C SER A 137 -7.91 -10.20 9.59
N PRO A 138 -8.31 -10.69 10.78
CA PRO A 138 -9.65 -11.26 10.98
C PRO A 138 -10.79 -10.24 10.80
N VAL A 139 -10.55 -8.95 11.05
CA VAL A 139 -11.56 -7.90 10.81
C VAL A 139 -11.77 -7.72 9.32
N PHE A 140 -10.69 -7.60 8.54
CA PHE A 140 -10.80 -7.55 7.08
C PHE A 140 -11.47 -8.80 6.52
N GLU A 141 -11.14 -9.99 7.01
CA GLU A 141 -11.80 -11.24 6.60
C GLU A 141 -13.32 -11.20 6.81
N LYS A 142 -13.76 -10.71 7.98
CA LYS A 142 -15.20 -10.54 8.28
C LYS A 142 -15.88 -9.63 7.26
N HIS A 143 -15.25 -8.48 6.92
CA HIS A 143 -15.77 -7.56 5.92
C HIS A 143 -15.82 -8.20 4.53
N LEU A 144 -14.78 -8.92 4.12
CA LEU A 144 -14.70 -9.63 2.84
C LEU A 144 -15.81 -10.69 2.71
N LYS A 145 -16.03 -11.50 3.74
CA LYS A 145 -17.12 -12.48 3.80
C LYS A 145 -18.51 -11.84 3.69
N ASN A 146 -18.66 -10.63 4.23
CA ASN A 146 -19.91 -9.85 4.17
C ASN A 146 -20.04 -8.98 2.91
N LYS A 147 -19.12 -9.14 1.92
CA LYS A 147 -19.10 -8.36 0.67
C LYS A 147 -18.98 -6.84 0.87
N SER A 148 -18.39 -6.42 1.98
CA SER A 148 -18.07 -5.01 2.29
C SER A 148 -16.59 -4.75 1.99
N TYR A 149 -16.27 -4.24 0.80
CA TYR A 149 -14.89 -4.16 0.30
C TYR A 149 -14.22 -2.80 0.52
N LYS A 150 -14.94 -1.83 1.11
CA LYS A 150 -14.37 -0.51 1.41
C LYS A 150 -13.55 -0.55 2.70
N ILE A 151 -12.24 -0.30 2.60
CA ILE A 151 -11.33 -0.30 3.75
C ILE A 151 -11.81 0.67 4.84
N LEU A 152 -12.33 1.84 4.45
CA LEU A 152 -12.81 2.85 5.40
C LEU A 152 -14.00 2.37 6.25
N ASP A 153 -14.82 1.45 5.73
CA ASP A 153 -15.93 0.87 6.49
C ASP A 153 -15.39 -0.02 7.63
N ALA A 154 -14.29 -0.74 7.39
CA ALA A 154 -13.64 -1.58 8.39
C ALA A 154 -12.97 -0.78 9.52
N TYR A 155 -12.65 0.50 9.32
CA TYR A 155 -12.03 1.35 10.33
C TYR A 155 -12.91 1.59 11.58
N ARG A 156 -14.19 1.24 11.51
CA ARG A 156 -15.11 1.28 12.66
C ARG A 156 -14.91 0.12 13.64
N ASP A 157 -14.25 -0.96 13.18
CA ASP A 157 -14.12 -2.21 13.91
C ASP A 157 -12.75 -2.40 14.56
N PHE A 158 -11.82 -1.44 14.39
CA PHE A 158 -10.50 -1.43 15.02
C PHE A 158 -9.96 0.01 15.21
N LYS A 159 -8.91 0.15 16.01
CA LYS A 159 -8.37 1.46 16.39
C LYS A 159 -7.42 2.00 15.32
N VAL A 160 -7.85 3.06 14.63
CA VAL A 160 -7.04 3.76 13.62
C VAL A 160 -6.50 5.07 14.18
N LYS A 161 -5.19 5.27 14.10
CA LYS A 161 -4.55 6.56 14.33
C LYS A 161 -4.37 7.28 13.01
N PHE A 162 -5.12 8.35 12.80
CA PHE A 162 -4.96 9.22 11.63
C PHE A 162 -3.84 10.22 11.87
N ILE A 163 -2.97 10.38 10.87
CA ILE A 163 -1.81 11.29 10.90
C ILE A 163 -2.03 12.42 9.89
N PRO A 164 -2.36 13.63 10.35
CA PRO A 164 -2.41 14.81 9.49
C PRO A 164 -1.02 15.11 8.93
N MET A 165 -0.87 15.09 7.61
CA MET A 165 0.42 15.22 6.93
C MET A 165 1.05 16.61 7.10
N ASP A 166 0.24 17.65 7.27
CA ASP A 166 0.67 19.02 7.57
C ASP A 166 1.41 19.18 8.92
N ARG A 167 1.31 18.14 9.79
CA ARG A 167 1.97 18.06 11.10
C ARG A 167 3.15 17.08 11.12
N THR A 168 3.62 16.68 9.96
CA THR A 168 4.74 15.71 9.83
C THR A 168 5.92 16.36 9.11
N PRO A 169 7.14 15.81 9.26
CA PRO A 169 8.28 16.24 8.45
C PRO A 169 8.22 15.70 7.00
N CYS A 170 7.21 14.90 6.68
CA CYS A 170 7.09 14.22 5.40
C CYS A 170 6.28 15.05 4.39
N SER A 171 6.63 14.93 3.11
CA SER A 171 5.92 15.62 2.04
C SER A 171 4.65 14.87 1.62
N GLU A 172 3.51 15.56 1.51
CA GLU A 172 2.27 15.01 0.95
C GLU A 172 2.43 14.52 -0.50
N LYS A 173 3.40 15.05 -1.23
CA LYS A 173 3.70 14.61 -2.61
C LYS A 173 4.07 13.12 -2.68
N TRP A 174 4.59 12.54 -1.59
CA TRP A 174 4.94 11.13 -1.50
C TRP A 174 3.72 10.20 -1.47
N LEU A 175 2.53 10.75 -1.19
CA LEU A 175 1.24 10.05 -1.20
C LEU A 175 0.51 10.15 -2.55
N LYS A 176 1.13 10.78 -3.56
CA LYS A 176 0.48 11.00 -4.84
C LYS A 176 0.38 9.72 -5.66
N ASN A 177 -0.84 9.32 -6.00
CA ASN A 177 -1.11 8.26 -6.96
C ASN A 177 -1.01 8.79 -8.40
N ILE A 178 -0.53 7.95 -9.32
CA ILE A 178 -0.51 8.20 -10.77
C ILE A 178 -1.57 7.30 -11.39
N ASN A 179 -2.68 7.89 -11.84
CA ASN A 179 -3.86 7.16 -12.30
C ASN A 179 -4.21 7.41 -13.77
N THR A 180 -3.66 8.47 -14.38
CA THR A 180 -3.97 8.90 -15.75
C THR A 180 -2.69 9.12 -16.56
N PRO A 181 -2.75 8.99 -17.91
CA PRO A 181 -1.62 9.33 -18.78
C PRO A 181 -1.12 10.76 -18.55
N GLN A 182 -2.02 11.72 -18.34
CA GLN A 182 -1.66 13.13 -18.11
C GLN A 182 -0.86 13.30 -16.80
N GLU A 183 -1.22 12.56 -15.73
CA GLU A 183 -0.45 12.57 -14.48
C GLU A 183 0.94 11.96 -14.66
N TYR A 184 1.04 10.91 -15.48
CA TYR A 184 2.29 10.27 -15.81
C TYR A 184 3.19 11.21 -16.63
N ASP A 185 2.65 11.84 -17.69
CA ASP A 185 3.38 12.80 -18.53
C ASP A 185 3.86 13.99 -17.69
N ALA A 186 3.00 14.51 -16.80
CA ALA A 186 3.37 15.60 -15.90
C ALA A 186 4.45 15.18 -14.87
N LEU A 187 4.54 13.91 -14.51
CA LEU A 187 5.58 13.38 -13.64
C LEU A 187 6.92 13.30 -14.41
N CYS A 188 6.90 12.84 -15.66
CA CYS A 188 8.10 12.75 -16.52
C CYS A 188 8.64 14.12 -16.96
N SER A 189 7.76 15.14 -17.08
CA SER A 189 8.11 16.49 -17.57
C SER A 189 8.64 17.45 -16.51
N ARG A 190 8.66 17.07 -15.24
CA ARG A 190 9.11 17.93 -14.11
C ARG A 190 10.62 17.92 -13.91
N ARG A 191 11.36 17.91 -15.01
CA ARG A 191 12.83 18.05 -15.05
C ARG A 191 13.25 19.41 -15.59
#